data_041d5c4d21d4cc137f5a7346d49bcfc3
#
_entry.id   041d5c4d21d4cc137f5a7346d49bcfc3
#
_cell.length_a   1.000
_cell.length_b   1.000
_cell.length_c   1.000
_cell.angle_alpha   90.00
_cell.angle_beta   90.00
_cell.angle_gamma   90.00
#
_symmetry.space_group_name_H-M   'P 1'
#
loop_
_entity.id
_entity.type
_entity.pdbx_description
1 polymer ?
#
loop_
_entity_poly.entity_id
_entity_poly.type
_entity_poly.pdbx_seq_one_letter_code
_entity_poly.pdbx_strand_id
1 'polypeptide(L)'
;MLYGFIFKSILDSLKKDIVSQEEAISELQNKINECYVDLDIEFDAEIGKSYAVLVESFKKLSTSEKIWDVTSAYSQDTKVTRSAAATVVAKREVKFETRHIPDIKSRFEPFSFRNANGADLCFYPSFVVVYSSNTRFAVIGLDEIKFNHTQVRFTETGSVPRDSKVIDKTWFKVNKNGTPDKRFKDNYQIPVVRYGEITLKSNTGLHEEYEFSNYEFCEEFGQLFTEYQSQILSLRLLNNS
;
A
#
# COMPACT_ATOMS: atom_id res chain seq x y z
N MET A 1 -25.02 55.88 -31.59
CA MET A 1 -23.54 55.78 -31.61
C MET A 1 -22.88 55.66 -30.22
N LEU A 2 -23.39 56.26 -29.16
CA LEU A 2 -22.76 56.19 -27.81
C LEU A 2 -22.73 54.80 -27.19
N TYR A 3 -23.78 53.99 -27.33
CA TYR A 3 -23.87 52.64 -26.76
C TYR A 3 -22.82 51.67 -27.32
N GLY A 4 -22.49 51.75 -28.61
CA GLY A 4 -21.47 50.87 -29.21
C GLY A 4 -20.06 51.15 -28.72
N PHE A 5 -19.75 52.41 -28.35
CA PHE A 5 -18.44 52.75 -27.81
C PHE A 5 -18.23 52.30 -26.38
N ILE A 6 -19.27 52.38 -25.55
CA ILE A 6 -19.24 51.92 -24.16
C ILE A 6 -19.10 50.38 -24.14
N PHE A 7 -19.85 49.66 -24.98
CA PHE A 7 -19.79 48.21 -25.08
C PHE A 7 -18.39 47.75 -25.54
N LYS A 8 -17.80 48.43 -26.50
CA LYS A 8 -16.45 48.12 -26.98
C LYS A 8 -15.40 48.35 -25.90
N SER A 9 -15.48 49.46 -25.15
CA SER A 9 -14.56 49.72 -24.04
C SER A 9 -14.65 48.71 -22.93
N ILE A 10 -15.86 48.29 -22.56
CA ILE A 10 -16.07 47.21 -21.56
C ILE A 10 -15.53 45.88 -22.09
N LEU A 11 -15.76 45.54 -23.35
CA LEU A 11 -15.27 44.33 -23.96
C LEU A 11 -13.73 44.28 -24.00
N ASP A 12 -13.10 45.41 -24.34
CA ASP A 12 -11.64 45.52 -24.39
C ASP A 12 -11.01 45.47 -22.98
N SER A 13 -11.70 45.99 -21.96
CA SER A 13 -11.27 45.87 -20.56
C SER A 13 -11.37 44.40 -20.11
N LEU A 14 -12.50 43.74 -20.35
CA LEU A 14 -12.68 42.32 -19.99
C LEU A 14 -11.68 41.42 -20.68
N LYS A 15 -11.32 41.68 -21.95
CA LYS A 15 -10.28 40.90 -22.65
C LYS A 15 -8.90 41.10 -22.00
N LYS A 16 -8.57 42.33 -21.58
CA LYS A 16 -7.31 42.56 -20.85
C LYS A 16 -7.27 41.86 -19.50
N ASP A 17 -8.40 41.87 -18.78
CA ASP A 17 -8.50 41.21 -17.49
C ASP A 17 -8.35 39.68 -17.66
N ILE A 18 -8.94 39.11 -18.71
CA ILE A 18 -8.80 37.65 -19.02
C ILE A 18 -7.32 37.32 -19.31
N VAL A 19 -6.65 38.08 -20.19
CA VAL A 19 -5.23 37.85 -20.50
C VAL A 19 -4.36 37.94 -19.25
N SER A 20 -4.59 38.95 -18.42
CA SER A 20 -3.83 39.13 -17.17
C SER A 20 -4.06 37.99 -16.19
N GLN A 21 -5.29 37.42 -16.10
CA GLN A 21 -5.59 36.28 -15.28
C GLN A 21 -4.96 35.00 -15.84
N GLU A 22 -4.96 34.82 -17.16
CA GLU A 22 -4.30 33.66 -17.82
C GLU A 22 -2.79 33.70 -17.58
N GLU A 23 -2.15 34.85 -17.68
CA GLU A 23 -0.74 35.03 -17.36
C GLU A 23 -0.43 34.73 -15.89
N ALA A 24 -1.26 35.20 -14.96
CA ALA A 24 -1.12 34.95 -13.54
C ALA A 24 -1.30 33.45 -13.22
N ILE A 25 -2.25 32.79 -13.85
CA ILE A 25 -2.46 31.35 -13.73
C ILE A 25 -1.23 30.55 -14.22
N SER A 26 -0.69 30.96 -15.39
CA SER A 26 0.51 30.32 -15.96
C SER A 26 1.71 30.48 -15.05
N GLU A 27 1.91 31.70 -14.50
CA GLU A 27 3.00 31.97 -13.54
C GLU A 27 2.86 31.15 -12.26
N LEU A 28 1.65 31.07 -11.72
CA LEU A 28 1.37 30.21 -10.52
C LEU A 28 1.58 28.74 -10.81
N GLN A 29 1.19 28.25 -11.98
CA GLN A 29 1.43 26.88 -12.39
C GLN A 29 2.93 26.58 -12.50
N ASN A 30 3.71 27.49 -13.05
CA ASN A 30 5.16 27.34 -13.11
C ASN A 30 5.78 27.31 -11.71
N LYS A 31 5.37 28.21 -10.81
CA LYS A 31 5.83 28.19 -9.41
C LYS A 31 5.46 26.91 -8.68
N ILE A 32 4.26 26.38 -8.90
CA ILE A 32 3.84 25.09 -8.33
C ILE A 32 4.72 23.96 -8.87
N ASN A 33 5.04 23.95 -10.15
CA ASN A 33 5.90 22.94 -10.77
C ASN A 33 7.36 23.01 -10.30
N GLU A 34 7.79 24.16 -9.77
CA GLU A 34 9.11 24.36 -9.16
C GLU A 34 9.13 24.04 -7.65
N CYS A 35 7.95 23.93 -7.01
CA CYS A 35 7.83 23.56 -5.61
C CYS A 35 7.96 22.04 -5.44
N TYR A 36 9.19 21.56 -5.29
CA TYR A 36 9.48 20.15 -4.98
C TYR A 36 10.57 20.05 -3.91
N VAL A 37 10.60 18.93 -3.22
CA VAL A 37 11.69 18.55 -2.34
C VAL A 37 12.64 17.66 -3.14
N ASP A 38 13.87 18.13 -3.33
CA ASP A 38 14.93 17.30 -3.90
C ASP A 38 15.50 16.41 -2.78
N LEU A 39 15.30 15.12 -2.92
CA LEU A 39 15.76 14.14 -1.96
C LEU A 39 17.12 13.61 -2.41
N ASP A 40 18.17 14.33 -2.03
CA ASP A 40 19.54 13.87 -2.21
C ASP A 40 19.98 13.04 -0.99
N ILE A 41 19.87 11.73 -1.13
CA ILE A 41 20.32 10.78 -0.11
C ILE A 41 21.63 10.16 -0.60
N GLU A 42 22.72 10.51 0.05
CA GLU A 42 23.99 9.83 -0.16
C GLU A 42 24.00 8.54 0.68
N PHE A 43 23.82 7.43 0.01
CA PHE A 43 24.04 6.12 0.60
C PHE A 43 25.37 5.55 0.17
N ASP A 44 25.99 4.78 1.06
CA ASP A 44 27.03 3.84 0.68
C ASP A 44 26.53 2.94 -0.48
N ALA A 45 27.44 2.62 -1.40
CA ALA A 45 27.11 1.83 -2.60
C ALA A 45 26.48 0.46 -2.25
N GLU A 46 26.79 -0.09 -1.09
CA GLU A 46 26.21 -1.35 -0.61
C GLU A 46 24.73 -1.21 -0.27
N ILE A 47 24.37 -0.16 0.43
CA ILE A 47 22.96 0.11 0.79
C ILE A 47 22.12 0.44 -0.44
N GLY A 48 22.70 1.21 -1.39
CA GLY A 48 22.04 1.46 -2.65
C GLY A 48 21.73 0.17 -3.43
N LYS A 49 22.62 -0.82 -3.40
CA LYS A 49 22.40 -2.15 -3.99
C LYS A 49 21.31 -2.92 -3.23
N SER A 50 21.37 -2.94 -1.89
CA SER A 50 20.35 -3.62 -1.07
C SER A 50 18.95 -3.05 -1.31
N TYR A 51 18.83 -1.72 -1.44
CA TYR A 51 17.57 -1.09 -1.79
C TYR A 51 17.09 -1.47 -3.19
N ALA A 52 17.97 -1.51 -4.18
CA ALA A 52 17.61 -1.94 -5.53
C ALA A 52 17.08 -3.39 -5.55
N VAL A 53 17.73 -4.29 -4.80
CA VAL A 53 17.26 -5.69 -4.66
C VAL A 53 15.89 -5.73 -3.99
N LEU A 54 15.66 -4.91 -2.97
CA LEU A 54 14.35 -4.80 -2.31
C LEU A 54 13.27 -4.31 -3.28
N VAL A 55 13.55 -3.29 -4.10
CA VAL A 55 12.61 -2.78 -5.11
C VAL A 55 12.27 -3.87 -6.15
N GLU A 56 13.24 -4.66 -6.60
CA GLU A 56 12.99 -5.75 -7.54
C GLU A 56 12.11 -6.86 -6.91
N SER A 57 12.33 -7.19 -5.63
CA SER A 57 11.46 -8.14 -4.93
C SER A 57 10.04 -7.58 -4.72
N PHE A 58 9.92 -6.27 -4.47
CA PHE A 58 8.63 -5.60 -4.43
C PHE A 58 7.89 -5.66 -5.79
N LYS A 59 8.60 -5.46 -6.89
CA LYS A 59 8.03 -5.60 -8.24
C LYS A 59 7.47 -7.01 -8.45
N LYS A 60 8.17 -8.05 -8.00
CA LYS A 60 7.63 -9.42 -8.02
C LYS A 60 6.37 -9.53 -7.15
N LEU A 61 6.43 -9.04 -5.90
CA LEU A 61 5.29 -9.07 -4.98
C LEU A 61 4.05 -8.39 -5.59
N SER A 62 4.25 -7.25 -6.27
CA SER A 62 3.17 -6.51 -6.93
C SER A 62 2.51 -7.26 -8.10
N THR A 63 3.13 -8.34 -8.61
CA THR A 63 2.54 -9.22 -9.63
C THR A 63 1.65 -10.32 -9.04
N SER A 64 1.49 -10.40 -7.73
CA SER A 64 0.54 -11.33 -7.12
C SER A 64 -0.85 -11.18 -7.74
N GLU A 65 -1.51 -12.30 -8.05
CA GLU A 65 -2.83 -12.27 -8.73
C GLU A 65 -3.85 -11.49 -7.91
N LYS A 66 -3.74 -11.58 -6.57
CA LYS A 66 -4.54 -10.81 -5.63
C LYS A 66 -3.68 -10.23 -4.53
N ILE A 67 -3.90 -8.95 -4.27
CA ILE A 67 -3.37 -8.21 -3.13
C ILE A 67 -4.56 -7.56 -2.44
N TRP A 68 -4.66 -7.72 -1.12
CA TRP A 68 -5.75 -7.16 -0.34
C TRP A 68 -5.22 -6.28 0.80
N ASP A 69 -5.88 -5.17 1.00
CA ASP A 69 -5.85 -4.38 2.23
C ASP A 69 -6.87 -4.97 3.21
N VAL A 70 -6.42 -5.35 4.40
CA VAL A 70 -7.24 -5.92 5.47
C VAL A 70 -7.85 -4.78 6.28
N THR A 71 -9.09 -4.42 5.95
CA THR A 71 -9.76 -3.27 6.56
C THR A 71 -10.36 -3.56 7.94
N SER A 72 -10.65 -4.81 8.24
CA SER A 72 -11.07 -5.26 9.56
C SER A 72 -10.98 -6.79 9.70
N ALA A 73 -10.69 -7.24 10.90
CA ALA A 73 -10.78 -8.65 11.25
C ALA A 73 -11.53 -8.79 12.58
N TYR A 74 -12.49 -9.71 12.65
CA TYR A 74 -13.22 -9.99 13.88
C TYR A 74 -13.40 -11.50 14.07
N SER A 75 -13.34 -11.94 15.32
CA SER A 75 -13.62 -13.32 15.66
C SER A 75 -15.12 -13.60 15.59
N GLN A 76 -15.48 -14.76 15.05
CA GLN A 76 -16.87 -15.22 15.02
C GLN A 76 -17.07 -16.43 15.95
N ASP A 77 -18.26 -16.54 16.50
CA ASP A 77 -18.63 -17.75 17.24
C ASP A 77 -18.89 -18.91 16.27
N THR A 78 -17.89 -19.76 16.11
CA THR A 78 -17.95 -20.94 15.22
C THR A 78 -19.02 -21.95 15.65
N LYS A 79 -19.47 -21.93 16.92
CA LYS A 79 -20.56 -22.78 17.40
C LYS A 79 -21.92 -22.34 16.84
N VAL A 80 -22.12 -21.02 16.74
CA VAL A 80 -23.34 -20.43 16.19
C VAL A 80 -23.35 -20.49 14.68
N THR A 81 -22.25 -20.08 14.04
CA THR A 81 -22.14 -19.99 12.57
C THR A 81 -21.90 -21.35 11.90
N ARG A 82 -21.39 -22.33 12.66
CA ARG A 82 -20.94 -23.62 12.13
C ARG A 82 -19.89 -23.47 11.02
N SER A 83 -19.15 -22.40 11.05
CA SER A 83 -18.08 -22.10 10.09
C SER A 83 -16.79 -22.80 10.50
N ALA A 84 -16.01 -23.24 9.51
CA ALA A 84 -14.66 -23.73 9.73
C ALA A 84 -13.68 -22.58 10.08
N ALA A 85 -13.99 -21.34 9.68
CA ALA A 85 -13.16 -20.17 9.98
C ALA A 85 -13.55 -19.59 11.34
N ALA A 86 -12.53 -19.34 12.19
CA ALA A 86 -12.72 -18.70 13.49
C ALA A 86 -12.72 -17.16 13.37
N THR A 87 -12.13 -16.64 12.31
CA THR A 87 -12.01 -15.20 12.05
C THR A 87 -12.66 -14.86 10.71
N VAL A 88 -13.42 -13.80 10.69
CA VAL A 88 -13.92 -13.17 9.45
C VAL A 88 -13.07 -11.96 9.17
N VAL A 89 -12.51 -11.92 7.97
CA VAL A 89 -11.65 -10.84 7.50
C VAL A 89 -12.40 -10.06 6.42
N ALA A 90 -12.59 -8.78 6.66
CA ALA A 90 -13.03 -7.86 5.63
C ALA A 90 -11.81 -7.29 4.94
N LYS A 91 -11.66 -7.58 3.65
CA LYS A 91 -10.53 -7.16 2.85
C LYS A 91 -10.97 -6.59 1.51
N ARG A 92 -10.22 -5.62 1.01
CA ARG A 92 -10.45 -5.00 -0.28
C ARG A 92 -9.26 -5.18 -1.19
N GLU A 93 -9.51 -5.50 -2.45
CA GLU A 93 -8.45 -5.65 -3.43
C GLU A 93 -7.81 -4.29 -3.70
N VAL A 94 -6.48 -4.27 -3.67
CA VAL A 94 -5.63 -3.10 -3.94
C VAL A 94 -4.54 -3.48 -4.94
N LYS A 95 -3.83 -2.46 -5.45
CA LYS A 95 -2.67 -2.66 -6.34
C LYS A 95 -1.45 -2.02 -5.74
N PHE A 96 -0.33 -2.74 -5.78
CA PHE A 96 0.97 -2.22 -5.43
C PHE A 96 1.71 -1.78 -6.69
N GLU A 97 2.42 -0.66 -6.60
CA GLU A 97 3.13 -0.10 -7.76
C GLU A 97 4.38 0.68 -7.33
N THR A 98 5.35 0.78 -8.23
CA THR A 98 6.41 1.78 -8.09
C THR A 98 5.87 3.12 -8.56
N ARG A 99 5.94 4.13 -7.69
CA ARG A 99 5.36 5.44 -7.97
C ARG A 99 6.08 6.53 -7.21
N HIS A 100 6.51 7.56 -7.91
CA HIS A 100 7.00 8.80 -7.29
C HIS A 100 5.84 9.66 -6.79
N ILE A 101 6.02 10.27 -5.63
CA ILE A 101 5.19 11.40 -5.21
C ILE A 101 5.61 12.61 -6.05
N PRO A 102 4.69 13.35 -6.70
CA PRO A 102 5.04 14.44 -7.62
C PRO A 102 5.94 15.51 -7.00
N ASP A 103 5.74 15.78 -5.70
CA ASP A 103 6.44 16.82 -4.97
C ASP A 103 7.80 16.35 -4.40
N ILE A 104 8.20 15.09 -4.63
CA ILE A 104 9.47 14.54 -4.16
C ILE A 104 10.27 14.01 -5.34
N LYS A 105 11.39 14.68 -5.64
CA LYS A 105 12.37 14.19 -6.60
C LYS A 105 13.40 13.32 -5.88
N SER A 106 13.61 12.13 -6.38
CA SER A 106 14.59 11.19 -5.85
C SER A 106 15.23 10.41 -6.98
N ARG A 107 16.53 10.12 -6.85
CA ARG A 107 17.24 9.22 -7.76
C ARG A 107 16.90 7.74 -7.53
N PHE A 108 16.31 7.42 -6.37
CA PHE A 108 15.87 6.09 -6.03
C PHE A 108 14.40 5.91 -6.44
N GLU A 109 14.08 4.75 -6.99
CA GLU A 109 12.70 4.38 -7.34
C GLU A 109 11.93 4.01 -6.08
N PRO A 110 10.92 4.79 -5.66
CA PRO A 110 10.10 4.45 -4.51
C PRO A 110 9.04 3.42 -4.88
N PHE A 111 8.58 2.66 -3.90
CA PHE A 111 7.47 1.74 -4.06
C PHE A 111 6.32 2.07 -3.12
N SER A 112 5.09 1.73 -3.54
CA SER A 112 3.88 2.15 -2.85
C SER A 112 2.95 1.00 -2.54
N PHE A 113 2.53 0.93 -1.28
CA PHE A 113 1.42 0.11 -0.82
C PHE A 113 0.16 0.95 -0.86
N ARG A 114 -0.78 0.56 -1.70
CA ARG A 114 -2.05 1.27 -1.84
C ARG A 114 -3.02 0.81 -0.78
N ASN A 115 -3.70 1.77 -0.16
CA ASN A 115 -4.76 1.51 0.79
C ASN A 115 -6.14 1.69 0.15
N ALA A 116 -7.07 0.85 0.51
CA ALA A 116 -8.47 0.95 0.07
C ALA A 116 -9.20 2.09 0.80
N ASN A 117 -8.76 2.39 2.02
CA ASN A 117 -9.31 3.43 2.87
C ASN A 117 -8.16 4.21 3.50
N GLY A 118 -7.90 5.41 3.03
CA GLY A 118 -6.91 6.28 3.67
C GLY A 118 -5.73 6.64 2.79
N ALA A 119 -4.60 6.87 3.44
CA ALA A 119 -3.37 7.31 2.81
C ALA A 119 -2.56 6.13 2.27
N ASP A 120 -2.00 6.28 1.08
CA ASP A 120 -1.04 5.31 0.53
C ASP A 120 0.29 5.40 1.29
N LEU A 121 1.02 4.29 1.37
CA LEU A 121 2.36 4.25 1.96
C LEU A 121 3.40 4.25 0.84
N CYS A 122 4.17 5.32 0.73
CA CYS A 122 5.23 5.45 -0.26
C CYS A 122 6.60 5.27 0.41
N PHE A 123 7.29 4.20 0.09
CA PHE A 123 8.57 3.81 0.68
C PHE A 123 9.72 4.41 -0.11
N TYR A 124 10.50 5.24 0.57
CA TYR A 124 11.79 5.75 0.15
C TYR A 124 12.90 5.01 0.93
N PRO A 125 14.16 5.14 0.54
CA PRO A 125 15.21 4.31 1.14
C PRO A 125 15.34 4.39 2.68
N SER A 126 15.04 5.52 3.30
CA SER A 126 15.22 5.71 4.76
C SER A 126 13.95 6.07 5.52
N PHE A 127 12.83 6.28 4.82
CA PHE A 127 11.56 6.68 5.42
C PHE A 127 10.36 6.27 4.56
N VAL A 128 9.19 6.35 5.15
CA VAL A 128 7.90 6.13 4.49
C VAL A 128 7.08 7.40 4.55
N VAL A 129 6.50 7.79 3.42
CA VAL A 129 5.52 8.86 3.34
C VAL A 129 4.14 8.25 3.36
N VAL A 130 3.37 8.55 4.39
CA VAL A 130 1.93 8.26 4.49
C VAL A 130 1.22 9.38 3.73
N TYR A 131 0.80 9.11 2.50
CA TYR A 131 0.41 10.14 1.54
C TYR A 131 -1.07 10.09 1.18
N SER A 132 -1.80 11.14 1.50
CA SER A 132 -3.19 11.34 1.06
C SER A 132 -3.28 12.40 -0.03
N SER A 133 -2.49 13.48 0.09
CA SER A 133 -2.40 14.59 -0.88
C SER A 133 -1.14 15.41 -0.57
N ASN A 134 -0.80 16.37 -1.44
CA ASN A 134 0.31 17.29 -1.23
C ASN A 134 0.18 18.19 0.02
N THR A 135 -1.02 18.31 0.58
CA THR A 135 -1.27 19.06 1.82
C THR A 135 -1.55 18.17 3.03
N ARG A 136 -1.66 16.86 2.82
CA ARG A 136 -1.96 15.86 3.87
C ARG A 136 -1.07 14.66 3.73
N PHE A 137 0.05 14.70 4.39
CA PHE A 137 1.01 13.60 4.45
C PHE A 137 1.70 13.57 5.82
N ALA A 138 2.29 12.45 6.15
CA ALA A 138 3.19 12.28 7.27
C ALA A 138 4.43 11.52 6.82
N VAL A 139 5.55 11.77 7.48
CA VAL A 139 6.81 11.07 7.23
C VAL A 139 7.17 10.28 8.47
N ILE A 140 7.47 9.00 8.29
CA ILE A 140 7.84 8.06 9.36
C ILE A 140 9.20 7.45 8.98
N GLY A 141 10.15 7.51 9.90
CA GLY A 141 11.45 6.85 9.69
C GLY A 141 11.28 5.34 9.50
N LEU A 142 12.08 4.75 8.62
CA LEU A 142 11.99 3.30 8.37
C LEU A 142 12.31 2.50 9.64
N ASP A 143 13.11 3.07 10.55
CA ASP A 143 13.44 2.54 11.87
C ASP A 143 12.30 2.61 12.89
N GLU A 144 11.30 3.46 12.66
CA GLU A 144 10.12 3.57 13.52
C GLU A 144 9.01 2.56 13.16
N ILE A 145 9.16 1.90 12.00
CA ILE A 145 8.18 0.94 11.51
C ILE A 145 8.49 -0.45 12.06
N LYS A 146 7.52 -1.03 12.74
CA LYS A 146 7.51 -2.45 13.10
C LYS A 146 6.92 -3.23 11.94
N PHE A 147 7.80 -3.84 11.17
CA PHE A 147 7.44 -4.68 10.04
C PHE A 147 7.38 -6.14 10.49
N ASN A 148 6.35 -6.85 10.07
CA ASN A 148 6.24 -8.29 10.25
C ASN A 148 5.66 -8.92 9.00
N HIS A 149 6.16 -10.10 8.62
CA HIS A 149 5.61 -10.91 7.55
C HIS A 149 5.39 -12.34 8.04
N THR A 150 4.33 -12.97 7.57
CA THR A 150 3.98 -14.32 7.96
C THR A 150 3.12 -15.01 6.90
N GLN A 151 2.86 -16.30 7.10
CA GLN A 151 1.87 -17.03 6.33
C GLN A 151 0.54 -17.08 7.07
N VAL A 152 -0.55 -16.98 6.34
CA VAL A 152 -1.89 -17.20 6.88
C VAL A 152 -2.60 -18.35 6.15
N ARG A 153 -3.37 -19.12 6.92
CA ARG A 153 -4.24 -20.18 6.40
C ARG A 153 -5.62 -19.58 6.20
N PHE A 154 -6.04 -19.47 4.96
CA PHE A 154 -7.32 -18.88 4.62
C PHE A 154 -8.26 -19.92 4.03
N THR A 155 -9.50 -19.94 4.51
CA THR A 155 -10.56 -20.80 3.98
C THR A 155 -11.25 -20.08 2.84
N GLU A 156 -10.94 -20.46 1.60
CA GLU A 156 -11.40 -19.75 0.41
C GLU A 156 -12.77 -20.27 -0.04
N THR A 157 -13.79 -19.41 0.04
CA THR A 157 -15.14 -19.71 -0.43
C THR A 157 -15.41 -19.21 -1.84
N GLY A 158 -14.53 -18.37 -2.36
CA GLY A 158 -14.56 -17.84 -3.72
C GLY A 158 -13.67 -18.64 -4.67
N SER A 159 -13.20 -17.99 -5.73
CA SER A 159 -12.23 -18.58 -6.64
C SER A 159 -10.84 -18.50 -6.03
N VAL A 160 -10.15 -19.62 -6.00
CA VAL A 160 -8.75 -19.69 -5.56
C VAL A 160 -7.86 -19.01 -6.58
N PRO A 161 -7.05 -17.99 -6.20
CA PRO A 161 -6.06 -17.39 -7.08
C PRO A 161 -5.07 -18.43 -7.60
N ARG A 162 -4.67 -18.32 -8.88
CA ARG A 162 -3.84 -19.34 -9.55
C ARG A 162 -2.43 -19.44 -9.00
N ASP A 163 -1.94 -18.34 -8.40
CA ASP A 163 -0.61 -18.24 -7.80
C ASP A 163 -0.58 -18.64 -6.33
N SER A 164 -1.72 -19.01 -5.76
CA SER A 164 -1.80 -19.50 -4.37
C SER A 164 -1.76 -21.04 -4.30
N LYS A 165 -1.33 -21.56 -3.16
CA LYS A 165 -1.28 -23.02 -2.91
C LYS A 165 -2.41 -23.47 -2.01
N VAL A 166 -3.19 -24.43 -2.52
CA VAL A 166 -4.13 -25.18 -1.68
C VAL A 166 -3.32 -26.13 -0.80
N ILE A 167 -3.36 -25.92 0.49
CA ILE A 167 -2.59 -26.69 1.49
C ILE A 167 -3.44 -27.69 2.25
N ASP A 168 -4.77 -27.54 2.20
CA ASP A 168 -5.72 -28.41 2.91
C ASP A 168 -7.13 -28.26 2.31
N LYS A 169 -8.08 -29.04 2.82
CA LYS A 169 -9.51 -28.92 2.54
C LYS A 169 -10.29 -29.02 3.83
N THR A 170 -11.33 -28.25 3.95
CA THR A 170 -12.28 -28.33 5.07
C THR A 170 -13.72 -28.34 4.54
N TRP A 171 -14.67 -28.60 5.41
CA TRP A 171 -16.09 -28.55 5.05
C TRP A 171 -16.66 -27.16 5.28
N PHE A 172 -17.57 -26.73 4.44
CA PHE A 172 -18.22 -25.40 4.59
C PHE A 172 -18.94 -25.31 5.95
N LYS A 173 -19.58 -26.39 6.39
CA LYS A 173 -20.18 -26.53 7.73
C LYS A 173 -19.53 -27.69 8.48
N VAL A 174 -19.01 -27.38 9.68
CA VAL A 174 -18.28 -28.34 10.51
C VAL A 174 -18.88 -28.49 11.90
N ASN A 175 -18.71 -29.65 12.48
CA ASN A 175 -18.87 -29.91 13.91
C ASN A 175 -17.66 -29.35 14.68
N LYS A 176 -17.73 -29.32 16.01
CA LYS A 176 -16.62 -28.88 16.88
C LYS A 176 -15.31 -29.66 16.67
N ASN A 177 -15.41 -30.89 16.26
CA ASN A 177 -14.26 -31.77 16.00
C ASN A 177 -13.76 -31.72 14.55
N GLY A 178 -14.23 -30.76 13.74
CA GLY A 178 -13.83 -30.61 12.34
C GLY A 178 -14.50 -31.55 11.35
N THR A 179 -15.32 -32.50 11.80
CA THR A 179 -16.07 -33.40 10.90
C THR A 179 -17.22 -32.66 10.22
N PRO A 180 -17.67 -33.12 9.01
CA PRO A 180 -18.79 -32.49 8.31
C PRO A 180 -20.07 -32.52 9.16
N ASP A 181 -20.77 -31.41 9.22
CA ASP A 181 -22.08 -31.32 9.86
C ASP A 181 -23.14 -31.95 8.94
N LYS A 182 -23.55 -33.17 9.24
CA LYS A 182 -24.51 -33.94 8.44
C LYS A 182 -25.93 -33.37 8.41
N ARG A 183 -26.26 -32.38 9.23
CA ARG A 183 -27.55 -31.67 9.20
C ARG A 183 -27.70 -30.82 7.96
N PHE A 184 -26.58 -30.41 7.35
CA PHE A 184 -26.54 -29.64 6.11
C PHE A 184 -26.36 -30.61 4.93
N LYS A 185 -27.45 -30.91 4.22
CA LYS A 185 -27.45 -31.89 3.11
C LYS A 185 -26.55 -31.52 1.95
N ASP A 186 -26.44 -30.19 1.68
CA ASP A 186 -25.61 -29.61 0.59
C ASP A 186 -24.24 -29.16 1.09
N ASN A 187 -23.73 -29.78 2.15
CA ASN A 187 -22.40 -29.46 2.69
C ASN A 187 -21.33 -29.93 1.72
N TYR A 188 -20.40 -29.07 1.38
CA TYR A 188 -19.33 -29.34 0.43
C TYR A 188 -17.95 -28.98 1.02
N GLN A 189 -16.89 -29.51 0.41
CA GLN A 189 -15.54 -29.18 0.79
C GLN A 189 -15.12 -27.86 0.16
N ILE A 190 -14.40 -27.04 0.93
CA ILE A 190 -13.80 -25.80 0.52
C ILE A 190 -12.27 -25.86 0.72
N PRO A 191 -11.49 -25.26 -0.17
CA PRO A 191 -10.04 -25.27 -0.06
C PRO A 191 -9.58 -24.40 1.10
N VAL A 192 -8.51 -24.83 1.75
CA VAL A 192 -7.69 -24.01 2.64
C VAL A 192 -6.42 -23.64 1.88
N VAL A 193 -6.22 -22.36 1.68
CA VAL A 193 -5.10 -21.82 0.91
C VAL A 193 -4.08 -21.17 1.84
N ARG A 194 -2.86 -21.09 1.36
CA ARG A 194 -1.77 -20.37 2.02
C ARG A 194 -1.59 -19.03 1.34
N TYR A 195 -1.79 -17.95 2.08
CA TYR A 195 -1.49 -16.58 1.68
C TYR A 195 -0.31 -16.03 2.45
N GLY A 196 0.33 -15.01 1.91
CA GLY A 196 1.29 -14.18 2.63
C GLY A 196 0.57 -13.04 3.33
N GLU A 197 1.08 -12.60 4.46
CA GLU A 197 0.59 -11.45 5.21
C GLU A 197 1.75 -10.52 5.55
N ILE A 198 1.56 -9.22 5.39
CA ILE A 198 2.47 -8.18 5.86
C ILE A 198 1.71 -7.26 6.79
N THR A 199 2.28 -7.01 7.97
CA THR A 199 1.76 -6.04 8.94
C THR A 199 2.78 -4.93 9.16
N LEU A 200 2.31 -3.68 9.11
CA LEU A 200 3.09 -2.47 9.35
C LEU A 200 2.49 -1.71 10.53
N LYS A 201 3.29 -1.43 11.54
CA LYS A 201 2.87 -0.66 12.73
C LYS A 201 3.92 0.38 13.08
N SER A 202 3.48 1.51 13.63
CA SER A 202 4.36 2.49 14.24
C SER A 202 3.82 2.96 15.59
N ASN A 203 4.67 3.56 16.38
CA ASN A 203 4.25 4.17 17.65
C ASN A 203 3.42 5.46 17.41
N THR A 204 3.45 6.01 16.19
CA THR A 204 2.72 7.22 15.78
C THR A 204 1.31 6.93 15.25
N GLY A 205 0.88 5.65 15.27
CA GLY A 205 -0.49 5.26 14.95
C GLY A 205 -0.68 4.60 13.58
N LEU A 206 0.40 4.36 12.80
CA LEU A 206 0.31 3.52 11.62
C LEU A 206 -0.07 2.10 12.05
N HIS A 207 -1.07 1.52 11.38
CA HIS A 207 -1.44 0.12 11.54
C HIS A 207 -2.11 -0.35 10.26
N GLU A 208 -1.34 -0.99 9.39
CA GLU A 208 -1.79 -1.51 8.11
C GLU A 208 -1.48 -3.01 8.02
N GLU A 209 -2.34 -3.74 7.37
CA GLU A 209 -2.23 -5.18 7.17
C GLU A 209 -2.64 -5.55 5.75
N TYR A 210 -1.81 -6.32 5.08
CA TYR A 210 -2.02 -6.73 3.70
C TYR A 210 -1.88 -8.23 3.56
N GLU A 211 -2.74 -8.82 2.73
CA GLU A 211 -2.63 -10.21 2.33
C GLU A 211 -2.31 -10.35 0.84
N PHE A 212 -1.53 -11.38 0.51
CA PHE A 212 -1.05 -11.67 -0.85
C PHE A 212 -1.38 -13.10 -1.22
N SER A 213 -1.93 -13.30 -2.42
CA SER A 213 -2.21 -14.64 -2.94
C SER A 213 -0.94 -15.45 -3.15
N ASN A 214 0.16 -14.81 -3.54
CA ASN A 214 1.47 -15.44 -3.69
C ASN A 214 2.28 -15.34 -2.39
N TYR A 215 2.26 -16.40 -1.60
CA TYR A 215 3.03 -16.48 -0.35
C TYR A 215 4.54 -16.38 -0.60
N GLU A 216 5.05 -17.05 -1.63
CA GLU A 216 6.49 -17.10 -1.90
C GLU A 216 7.06 -15.71 -2.21
N PHE A 217 6.35 -14.90 -2.96
CA PHE A 217 6.76 -13.51 -3.21
C PHE A 217 6.66 -12.64 -1.95
N CYS A 218 5.65 -12.87 -1.13
CA CYS A 218 5.52 -12.18 0.16
C CYS A 218 6.68 -12.53 1.11
N GLU A 219 7.07 -13.79 1.18
CA GLU A 219 8.18 -14.28 1.98
C GLU A 219 9.53 -13.70 1.51
N GLU A 220 9.81 -13.76 0.18
CA GLU A 220 11.02 -13.17 -0.40
C GLU A 220 11.14 -11.68 -0.08
N PHE A 221 10.06 -10.92 -0.32
CA PHE A 221 10.04 -9.50 -0.03
C PHE A 221 10.20 -9.22 1.47
N GLY A 222 9.49 -9.97 2.31
CA GLY A 222 9.52 -9.78 3.76
C GLY A 222 10.91 -10.00 4.36
N GLN A 223 11.63 -11.01 3.91
CA GLN A 223 13.00 -11.28 4.32
C GLN A 223 13.92 -10.14 3.90
N LEU A 224 13.89 -9.74 2.63
CA LEU A 224 14.73 -8.66 2.10
C LEU A 224 14.41 -7.30 2.76
N PHE A 225 13.14 -7.03 3.06
CA PHE A 225 12.76 -5.81 3.78
C PHE A 225 13.33 -5.79 5.20
N THR A 226 13.25 -6.92 5.91
CA THR A 226 13.79 -7.05 7.27
C THR A 226 15.31 -6.89 7.30
N GLU A 227 16.01 -7.48 6.34
CA GLU A 227 17.46 -7.34 6.19
C GLU A 227 17.84 -5.89 5.88
N TYR A 228 17.15 -5.26 4.93
CA TYR A 228 17.36 -3.86 4.57
C TYR A 228 17.11 -2.92 5.75
N GLN A 229 16.00 -3.10 6.47
CA GLN A 229 15.67 -2.30 7.65
C GLN A 229 16.76 -2.42 8.72
N SER A 230 17.32 -3.62 8.93
CA SER A 230 18.42 -3.84 9.87
C SER A 230 19.71 -3.10 9.47
N GLN A 231 19.99 -3.01 8.17
CA GLN A 231 21.12 -2.23 7.66
C GLN A 231 20.92 -0.73 7.95
N ILE A 232 19.76 -0.18 7.67
CA ILE A 232 19.42 1.24 7.95
C ILE A 232 19.54 1.55 9.45
N LEU A 233 19.04 0.67 10.32
CA LEU A 233 19.14 0.81 11.77
C LEU A 233 20.60 0.85 12.23
N SER A 234 21.45 -0.02 11.70
CA SER A 234 22.87 -0.11 12.06
C SER A 234 23.63 1.17 11.70
N LEU A 235 23.35 1.74 10.52
CA LEU A 235 23.97 3.01 10.10
C LEU A 235 23.57 4.17 11.00
N ARG A 236 22.31 4.23 11.40
CA ARG A 236 21.83 5.31 12.27
C ARG A 236 22.49 5.27 13.65
N LEU A 237 22.76 4.09 14.18
CA LEU A 237 23.48 3.92 15.44
C LEU A 237 24.94 4.37 15.34
N LEU A 238 25.61 4.11 14.21
CA LEU A 238 26.99 4.55 13.96
C LEU A 238 27.08 6.07 13.81
N ASN A 239 26.08 6.72 13.23
CA ASN A 239 26.08 8.18 13.04
C ASN A 239 25.68 8.96 14.30
N ASN A 240 25.12 8.30 15.32
CA ASN A 240 24.72 8.93 16.60
C ASN A 240 25.74 8.64 17.73
N SER A 241 26.81 7.93 17.47
CA SER A 241 27.91 7.64 18.39
C SER A 241 29.12 8.52 18.10
#